data_0a3ba3672f7355b09cca3fe5eca1d21c
#
_entry.id   0a3ba3672f7355b09cca3fe5eca1d21c
#
_cell.length_a   1.000
_cell.length_b   1.000
_cell.length_c   1.000
_cell.angle_alpha   90.00
_cell.angle_beta   90.00
_cell.angle_gamma   90.00
#
_symmetry.space_group_name_H-M   'P 1'
#
loop_
_entity.id
_entity.type
_entity.pdbx_description
1 polymer ?
#
loop_
_entity_poly.entity_id
_entity_poly.type
_entity_poly.pdbx_seq_one_letter_code
_entity_poly.pdbx_strand_id
1 'polypeptide(L)'
;MHCDETVVQVLKEKDKAPQTKSYMWLYRTGNDDKPSIILYDYQPSRNGNHAVEFLKGFKGYFHSDGYSGYNKLSDMIRCGCWAHLRRKFIEAIPSKSSQDASLTLAEIGRNYCDQLFHIEDSLKNLTSEERYSKRLELEKPVLEAFWCWIDSITALKGSALGKALVYANNQRPYMENYLLDGRCSISNNAAENAIRPFTVGRKNWLFADTPKGASASAAVYSIVETAKGNGLNVYTYLQYLLMYMPDTQWQSKPELLEDLMPWSPDVKEECKQ
;
A
#
# COMPACT_ATOMS: atom_id res chain seq x y z
N MET A 1 4.83 1.82 -7.30
CA MET A 1 4.96 1.89 -5.82
C MET A 1 3.62 1.71 -5.15
N HIS A 2 3.60 1.58 -3.82
CA HIS A 2 2.39 1.45 -3.00
C HIS A 2 2.41 2.47 -1.86
N CYS A 3 1.26 3.08 -1.56
CA CYS A 3 1.11 4.10 -0.53
C CYS A 3 -0.03 3.74 0.43
N ASP A 4 0.18 4.03 1.71
CA ASP A 4 -0.85 3.88 2.76
C ASP A 4 -0.55 4.86 3.90
N GLU A 5 -1.49 5.08 4.81
CA GLU A 5 -1.27 5.89 5.99
C GLU A 5 -2.09 5.37 7.18
N THR A 6 -1.55 5.55 8.37
CA THR A 6 -2.23 5.19 9.61
C THR A 6 -2.09 6.28 10.66
N VAL A 7 -3.08 6.35 11.57
CA VAL A 7 -3.07 7.32 12.66
C VAL A 7 -1.91 7.04 13.62
N VAL A 8 -1.25 8.10 14.07
CA VAL A 8 -0.37 8.11 15.23
C VAL A 8 -0.75 9.27 16.14
N GLN A 9 -0.73 9.06 17.45
CA GLN A 9 -0.91 10.13 18.42
C GLN A 9 0.46 10.68 18.82
N VAL A 10 0.57 12.03 18.84
CA VAL A 10 1.79 12.73 19.29
C VAL A 10 1.38 13.76 20.35
N LEU A 11 1.92 13.66 21.57
CA LEU A 11 1.43 14.41 22.72
C LEU A 11 1.86 15.89 22.70
N LYS A 12 3.13 16.15 22.37
CA LYS A 12 3.75 17.49 22.42
C LYS A 12 3.93 18.09 21.02
N GLU A 13 2.88 18.06 20.22
CA GLU A 13 2.87 18.70 18.91
C GLU A 13 2.45 20.17 19.05
N LYS A 14 3.27 21.08 18.50
CA LYS A 14 3.02 22.52 18.63
C LYS A 14 1.65 22.89 18.07
N ASP A 15 0.92 23.71 18.80
CA ASP A 15 -0.38 24.26 18.43
C ASP A 15 -1.49 23.20 18.23
N LYS A 16 -1.32 21.99 18.82
CA LYS A 16 -2.32 20.91 18.79
C LYS A 16 -2.63 20.35 20.18
N ALA A 17 -3.88 19.96 20.37
CA ALA A 17 -4.25 19.18 21.54
C ALA A 17 -3.66 17.77 21.46
N PRO A 18 -3.27 17.16 22.60
CA PRO A 18 -2.66 15.81 22.62
C PRO A 18 -3.51 14.71 21.97
N GLN A 19 -4.83 14.89 21.88
CA GLN A 19 -5.77 13.95 21.26
C GLN A 19 -5.87 14.10 19.74
N THR A 20 -5.25 15.14 19.17
CA THR A 20 -5.30 15.36 17.72
C THR A 20 -4.56 14.26 16.98
N LYS A 21 -5.17 13.74 15.92
CA LYS A 21 -4.59 12.69 15.10
C LYS A 21 -3.51 13.25 14.20
N SER A 22 -2.32 12.71 14.31
CA SER A 22 -1.25 12.81 13.33
C SER A 22 -1.14 11.49 12.57
N TYR A 23 -0.30 11.39 11.57
CA TYR A 23 -0.28 10.24 10.68
C TYR A 23 1.14 9.75 10.41
N MET A 24 1.26 8.44 10.32
CA MET A 24 2.42 7.76 9.75
C MET A 24 2.04 7.36 8.33
N TRP A 25 2.69 7.97 7.35
CA TRP A 25 2.58 7.62 5.94
C TRP A 25 3.58 6.54 5.61
N LEU A 26 3.25 5.71 4.65
CA LEU A 26 4.08 4.63 4.16
C LEU A 26 4.16 4.69 2.64
N TYR A 27 5.39 4.58 2.15
CA TYR A 27 5.70 4.46 0.74
C TYR A 27 6.60 3.24 0.54
N ARG A 28 6.25 2.37 -0.40
CA ARG A 28 7.09 1.22 -0.71
C ARG A 28 7.16 0.96 -2.20
N THR A 29 8.28 0.37 -2.66
CA THR A 29 8.42 -0.13 -4.02
C THR A 29 7.47 -1.29 -4.28
N GLY A 30 7.11 -1.50 -5.54
CA GLY A 30 6.37 -2.67 -6.01
C GLY A 30 7.27 -3.90 -6.19
N ASN A 31 6.70 -4.93 -6.79
CA ASN A 31 7.43 -6.14 -7.20
C ASN A 31 7.93 -5.94 -8.64
N ASP A 32 9.11 -5.35 -8.78
CA ASP A 32 9.74 -5.01 -10.07
C ASP A 32 11.17 -5.57 -10.19
N ASP A 33 11.44 -6.65 -9.46
CA ASP A 33 12.73 -7.36 -9.39
C ASP A 33 13.90 -6.49 -8.88
N LYS A 34 13.58 -5.31 -8.33
CA LYS A 34 14.54 -4.41 -7.68
C LYS A 34 14.49 -4.56 -6.16
N PRO A 35 15.53 -4.11 -5.46
CA PRO A 35 15.53 -4.11 -4.00
C PRO A 35 14.28 -3.46 -3.42
N SER A 36 13.70 -4.10 -2.41
CA SER A 36 12.53 -3.56 -1.72
C SER A 36 12.93 -2.35 -0.89
N ILE A 37 12.23 -1.24 -1.06
CA ILE A 37 12.39 -0.02 -0.26
C ILE A 37 11.06 0.25 0.43
N ILE A 38 11.08 0.39 1.76
CA ILE A 38 9.91 0.65 2.59
C ILE A 38 10.22 1.85 3.47
N LEU A 39 9.53 2.95 3.23
CA LEU A 39 9.76 4.21 3.91
C LEU A 39 8.51 4.63 4.71
N TYR A 40 8.74 4.95 5.97
CA TYR A 40 7.75 5.57 6.83
C TYR A 40 8.06 7.06 6.97
N ASP A 41 7.01 7.87 6.96
CA ASP A 41 7.12 9.31 7.07
C ASP A 41 6.06 9.82 8.05
N TYR A 42 6.52 10.47 9.13
CA TYR A 42 5.64 11.09 10.09
C TYR A 42 5.15 12.44 9.57
N GLN A 43 3.81 12.64 9.60
CA GLN A 43 3.21 13.89 9.21
C GLN A 43 2.13 14.34 10.21
N PRO A 44 2.00 15.65 10.44
CA PRO A 44 1.05 16.19 11.42
C PRO A 44 -0.41 16.07 11.00
N SER A 45 -0.70 15.64 9.78
CA SER A 45 -2.07 15.52 9.28
C SER A 45 -2.21 14.47 8.19
N ARG A 46 -3.46 14.14 7.84
CA ARG A 46 -3.79 13.28 6.69
C ARG A 46 -3.88 14.08 5.37
N ASN A 47 -3.27 15.26 5.28
CA ASN A 47 -3.39 16.05 4.05
C ASN A 47 -2.57 15.42 2.91
N GLY A 48 -3.21 15.19 1.75
CA GLY A 48 -2.55 14.61 0.58
C GLY A 48 -1.35 15.42 0.04
N ASN A 49 -1.18 16.68 0.45
CA ASN A 49 0.00 17.47 0.11
C ASN A 49 1.30 16.85 0.66
N HIS A 50 1.24 16.10 1.76
CA HIS A 50 2.41 15.40 2.30
C HIS A 50 2.90 14.34 1.29
N ALA A 51 1.99 13.59 0.69
CA ALA A 51 2.35 12.64 -0.37
C ALA A 51 2.87 13.34 -1.63
N VAL A 52 2.30 14.50 -2.01
CA VAL A 52 2.78 15.29 -3.15
C VAL A 52 4.21 15.74 -2.94
N GLU A 53 4.53 16.25 -1.76
CA GLU A 53 5.90 16.74 -1.45
C GLU A 53 6.89 15.57 -1.36
N PHE A 54 6.50 14.47 -0.68
CA PHE A 54 7.36 13.29 -0.54
C PHE A 54 7.69 12.65 -1.89
N LEU A 55 6.70 12.57 -2.78
CA LEU A 55 6.84 11.92 -4.09
C LEU A 55 7.21 12.88 -5.21
N LYS A 56 7.62 14.09 -4.88
CA LYS A 56 8.01 15.11 -5.87
C LYS A 56 9.10 14.59 -6.81
N GLY A 57 8.83 14.65 -8.11
CA GLY A 57 9.72 14.15 -9.15
C GLY A 57 9.59 12.64 -9.46
N PHE A 58 8.86 11.87 -8.66
CA PHE A 58 8.54 10.49 -9.00
C PHE A 58 7.55 10.45 -10.17
N LYS A 59 7.78 9.53 -11.10
CA LYS A 59 6.89 9.26 -12.24
C LYS A 59 6.63 7.76 -12.34
N GLY A 60 5.41 7.39 -12.71
CA GLY A 60 5.03 5.99 -12.88
C GLY A 60 3.74 5.64 -12.17
N TYR A 61 3.58 4.38 -11.78
CA TYR A 61 2.37 3.86 -11.18
C TYR A 61 2.45 3.88 -9.66
N PHE A 62 1.33 4.27 -9.00
CA PHE A 62 1.21 4.12 -7.56
C PHE A 62 -0.13 3.47 -7.19
N HIS A 63 -0.10 2.59 -6.22
CA HIS A 63 -1.25 1.89 -5.67
C HIS A 63 -1.69 2.55 -4.37
N SER A 64 -2.98 2.74 -4.21
CA SER A 64 -3.55 3.26 -2.96
C SER A 64 -4.97 2.74 -2.74
N ASP A 65 -5.48 2.94 -1.53
CA ASP A 65 -6.91 2.80 -1.23
C ASP A 65 -7.75 3.93 -1.84
N GLY A 66 -9.02 4.02 -1.45
CA GLY A 66 -9.97 5.05 -1.93
C GLY A 66 -9.81 6.42 -1.28
N TYR A 67 -8.75 6.71 -0.54
CA TYR A 67 -8.58 8.02 0.09
C TYR A 67 -8.38 9.13 -0.94
N SER A 68 -9.22 10.17 -0.87
CA SER A 68 -9.24 11.27 -1.85
C SER A 68 -7.98 12.15 -1.82
N GLY A 69 -7.19 12.12 -0.74
CA GLY A 69 -5.93 12.86 -0.65
C GLY A 69 -4.93 12.47 -1.74
N TYR A 70 -4.97 11.23 -2.21
CA TYR A 70 -4.14 10.73 -3.30
C TYR A 70 -4.53 11.28 -4.69
N ASN A 71 -5.71 11.87 -4.84
CA ASN A 71 -6.11 12.51 -6.10
C ASN A 71 -5.25 13.74 -6.46
N LYS A 72 -4.45 14.25 -5.50
CA LYS A 72 -3.51 15.35 -5.71
C LYS A 72 -2.23 14.95 -6.44
N LEU A 73 -1.96 13.65 -6.57
CA LEU A 73 -0.78 13.10 -7.26
C LEU A 73 -1.03 13.03 -8.77
N SER A 74 -1.10 14.18 -9.44
CA SER A 74 -1.49 14.32 -10.85
C SER A 74 -0.45 13.80 -11.84
N ASP A 75 0.84 13.77 -11.45
CA ASP A 75 1.96 13.40 -12.33
C ASP A 75 2.20 11.89 -12.39
N MET A 76 1.35 11.11 -11.72
CA MET A 76 1.46 9.68 -11.58
C MET A 76 0.16 8.99 -11.97
N ILE A 77 0.27 7.73 -12.39
CA ILE A 77 -0.89 6.90 -12.71
C ILE A 77 -1.30 6.12 -11.47
N ARG A 78 -2.48 6.44 -10.92
CA ARG A 78 -3.02 5.76 -9.75
C ARG A 78 -3.63 4.42 -10.15
N CYS A 79 -3.29 3.35 -9.44
CA CYS A 79 -3.94 2.06 -9.49
C CYS A 79 -4.83 1.89 -8.25
N GLY A 80 -6.12 1.59 -8.46
CA GLY A 80 -7.08 1.32 -7.40
C GLY A 80 -6.87 -0.06 -6.76
N CYS A 81 -7.46 -0.27 -5.59
CA CYS A 81 -7.32 -1.51 -4.83
C CYS A 81 -8.57 -2.39 -4.92
N TRP A 82 -8.52 -3.48 -5.68
CA TRP A 82 -9.62 -4.44 -5.79
C TRP A 82 -9.90 -5.17 -4.47
N ALA A 83 -8.92 -5.32 -3.59
CA ALA A 83 -9.15 -5.90 -2.26
C ALA A 83 -10.09 -5.03 -1.41
N HIS A 84 -10.00 -3.71 -1.48
CA HIS A 84 -10.91 -2.80 -0.82
C HIS A 84 -12.33 -2.89 -1.39
N LEU A 85 -12.48 -2.94 -2.71
CA LEU A 85 -13.78 -3.12 -3.34
C LEU A 85 -14.42 -4.47 -2.97
N ARG A 86 -13.63 -5.55 -3.03
CA ARG A 86 -14.05 -6.88 -2.58
C ARG A 86 -14.57 -6.86 -1.13
N ARG A 87 -13.85 -6.18 -0.23
CA ARG A 87 -14.26 -6.02 1.17
C ARG A 87 -15.61 -5.31 1.30
N LYS A 88 -15.86 -4.29 0.46
CA LYS A 88 -17.17 -3.60 0.45
C LYS A 88 -18.33 -4.52 0.04
N PHE A 89 -18.12 -5.40 -0.90
CA PHE A 89 -19.12 -6.40 -1.26
C PHE A 89 -19.31 -7.43 -0.15
N ILE A 90 -18.24 -7.91 0.49
CA ILE A 90 -18.33 -8.84 1.64
C ILE A 90 -19.12 -8.21 2.79
N GLU A 91 -18.86 -6.94 3.13
CA GLU A 91 -19.59 -6.20 4.15
C GLU A 91 -21.09 -6.04 3.81
N ALA A 92 -21.46 -6.17 2.54
CA ALA A 92 -22.82 -6.05 2.06
C ALA A 92 -23.58 -7.38 1.99
N ILE A 93 -22.92 -8.52 2.19
CA ILE A 93 -23.55 -9.84 2.24
C ILE A 93 -24.38 -9.94 3.53
N PRO A 94 -25.70 -10.28 3.46
CA PRO A 94 -26.54 -10.43 4.63
C PRO A 94 -26.00 -11.53 5.58
N SER A 95 -26.07 -11.30 6.89
CA SER A 95 -25.64 -12.28 7.91
C SER A 95 -26.52 -13.54 7.97
N LYS A 96 -27.74 -13.49 7.43
CA LYS A 96 -28.66 -14.62 7.33
C LYS A 96 -28.81 -14.97 5.86
N SER A 97 -28.50 -16.22 5.49
CA SER A 97 -28.87 -16.73 4.17
C SER A 97 -30.39 -16.67 4.01
N SER A 98 -30.86 -16.06 2.92
CA SER A 98 -32.23 -16.29 2.49
C SER A 98 -32.40 -17.78 2.20
N GLN A 99 -33.60 -18.34 2.44
CA GLN A 99 -33.91 -19.73 2.07
C GLN A 99 -33.88 -19.95 0.55
N ASP A 100 -33.76 -18.89 -0.24
CA ASP A 100 -33.57 -18.89 -1.67
C ASP A 100 -32.11 -19.22 -2.05
N ALA A 101 -31.94 -20.21 -2.91
CA ALA A 101 -30.63 -20.64 -3.41
C ALA A 101 -29.98 -19.63 -4.39
N SER A 102 -30.59 -18.47 -4.65
CA SER A 102 -30.07 -17.45 -5.54
C SER A 102 -29.00 -16.58 -4.87
N LEU A 103 -27.92 -16.29 -5.59
CA LEU A 103 -26.87 -15.37 -5.12
C LEU A 103 -27.43 -13.94 -4.96
N THR A 104 -27.10 -13.32 -3.85
CA THR A 104 -27.36 -11.89 -3.64
C THR A 104 -26.49 -11.02 -4.56
N LEU A 105 -26.92 -9.79 -4.85
CA LEU A 105 -26.11 -8.85 -5.63
C LEU A 105 -24.73 -8.60 -5.00
N ALA A 106 -24.62 -8.63 -3.66
CA ALA A 106 -23.36 -8.50 -2.97
C ALA A 106 -22.42 -9.70 -3.21
N GLU A 107 -22.96 -10.91 -3.25
CA GLU A 107 -22.20 -12.12 -3.59
C GLU A 107 -21.77 -12.14 -5.05
N ILE A 108 -22.62 -11.67 -5.97
CA ILE A 108 -22.24 -11.52 -7.37
C ILE A 108 -21.05 -10.55 -7.50
N GLY A 109 -21.10 -9.37 -6.87
CA GLY A 109 -20.00 -8.41 -6.88
C GLY A 109 -18.70 -8.97 -6.27
N ARG A 110 -18.82 -9.70 -5.15
CA ARG A 110 -17.68 -10.42 -4.57
C ARG A 110 -17.11 -11.46 -5.55
N ASN A 111 -17.95 -12.24 -6.22
CA ASN A 111 -17.52 -13.28 -7.16
C ASN A 111 -16.73 -12.71 -8.34
N TYR A 112 -17.11 -11.53 -8.88
CA TYR A 112 -16.30 -10.85 -9.90
C TYR A 112 -14.91 -10.50 -9.36
N CYS A 113 -14.83 -9.95 -8.14
CA CYS A 113 -13.54 -9.67 -7.52
C CYS A 113 -12.72 -10.97 -7.31
N ASP A 114 -13.34 -12.03 -6.80
CA ASP A 114 -12.71 -13.33 -6.56
C ASP A 114 -12.16 -13.93 -7.87
N GLN A 115 -12.90 -13.80 -8.97
CA GLN A 115 -12.45 -14.25 -10.29
C GLN A 115 -11.18 -13.53 -10.74
N LEU A 116 -11.11 -12.19 -10.58
CA LEU A 116 -9.90 -11.42 -10.91
C LEU A 116 -8.71 -11.86 -10.05
N PHE A 117 -8.89 -12.02 -8.74
CA PHE A 117 -7.82 -12.51 -7.86
C PHE A 117 -7.37 -13.93 -8.21
N HIS A 118 -8.29 -14.80 -8.62
CA HIS A 118 -7.96 -16.17 -9.06
C HIS A 118 -7.12 -16.16 -10.34
N ILE A 119 -7.47 -15.29 -11.32
CA ILE A 119 -6.67 -15.12 -12.53
C ILE A 119 -5.27 -14.61 -12.14
N GLU A 120 -5.17 -13.54 -11.34
CA GLU A 120 -3.89 -13.00 -10.87
C GLU A 120 -2.99 -14.04 -10.17
N ASP A 121 -3.59 -14.92 -9.34
CA ASP A 121 -2.82 -15.98 -8.68
C ASP A 121 -2.24 -16.98 -9.69
N SER A 122 -2.94 -17.24 -10.79
CA SER A 122 -2.44 -18.09 -11.89
C SER A 122 -1.28 -17.42 -12.68
N LEU A 123 -1.22 -16.09 -12.68
CA LEU A 123 -0.23 -15.31 -13.42
C LEU A 123 1.03 -14.94 -12.60
N LYS A 124 1.09 -15.30 -11.32
CA LYS A 124 2.13 -14.83 -10.39
C LYS A 124 3.57 -15.18 -10.78
N ASN A 125 3.75 -16.30 -11.49
CA ASN A 125 5.07 -16.80 -11.89
C ASN A 125 5.48 -16.36 -13.30
N LEU A 126 4.66 -15.59 -14.00
CA LEU A 126 4.93 -15.07 -15.33
C LEU A 126 5.81 -13.81 -15.26
N THR A 127 6.54 -13.56 -16.33
CA THR A 127 7.24 -12.27 -16.52
C THR A 127 6.25 -11.12 -16.61
N SER A 128 6.73 -9.89 -16.46
CA SER A 128 5.88 -8.70 -16.54
C SER A 128 5.19 -8.57 -17.90
N GLU A 129 5.88 -8.92 -18.98
CA GLU A 129 5.38 -8.86 -20.35
C GLU A 129 4.31 -9.92 -20.60
N GLU A 130 4.56 -11.16 -20.14
CA GLU A 130 3.59 -12.25 -20.22
C GLU A 130 2.35 -11.95 -19.38
N ARG A 131 2.53 -11.42 -18.17
CA ARG A 131 1.43 -11.01 -17.29
C ARG A 131 0.60 -9.92 -17.91
N TYR A 132 1.23 -8.89 -18.48
CA TYR A 132 0.52 -7.83 -19.22
C TYR A 132 -0.38 -8.43 -20.31
N SER A 133 0.19 -9.30 -21.18
CA SER A 133 -0.55 -9.91 -22.28
C SER A 133 -1.70 -10.79 -21.79
N LYS A 134 -1.46 -11.60 -20.76
CA LYS A 134 -2.48 -12.49 -20.17
C LYS A 134 -3.59 -11.75 -19.46
N ARG A 135 -3.31 -10.64 -18.79
CA ARG A 135 -4.35 -9.78 -18.21
C ARG A 135 -5.30 -9.24 -19.26
N LEU A 136 -4.77 -8.78 -20.40
CA LEU A 136 -5.63 -8.29 -21.50
C LEU A 136 -6.49 -9.41 -22.08
N GLU A 137 -6.01 -10.64 -22.11
CA GLU A 137 -6.74 -11.80 -22.59
C GLU A 137 -7.81 -12.27 -21.59
N LEU A 138 -7.44 -12.40 -20.29
CA LEU A 138 -8.27 -13.10 -19.30
C LEU A 138 -9.07 -12.18 -18.39
N GLU A 139 -8.50 -11.04 -17.98
CA GLU A 139 -9.15 -10.16 -17.00
C GLU A 139 -9.99 -9.07 -17.66
N LYS A 140 -9.56 -8.53 -18.79
CA LYS A 140 -10.30 -7.47 -19.48
C LYS A 140 -11.75 -7.85 -19.76
N PRO A 141 -12.09 -9.05 -20.27
CA PRO A 141 -13.49 -9.46 -20.43
C PRO A 141 -14.28 -9.52 -19.12
N VAL A 142 -13.62 -9.94 -18.02
CA VAL A 142 -14.24 -9.98 -16.68
C VAL A 142 -14.54 -8.57 -16.18
N LEU A 143 -13.60 -7.63 -16.39
CA LEU A 143 -13.77 -6.22 -16.03
C LEU A 143 -14.90 -5.55 -16.83
N GLU A 144 -14.97 -5.80 -18.12
CA GLU A 144 -16.06 -5.30 -18.98
C GLU A 144 -17.42 -5.83 -18.50
N ALA A 145 -17.51 -7.13 -18.21
CA ALA A 145 -18.73 -7.74 -17.66
C ALA A 145 -19.09 -7.17 -16.28
N PHE A 146 -18.09 -6.96 -15.41
CA PHE A 146 -18.27 -6.36 -14.09
C PHE A 146 -18.84 -4.94 -14.20
N TRP A 147 -18.28 -4.08 -15.05
CA TRP A 147 -18.77 -2.71 -15.19
C TRP A 147 -20.14 -2.64 -15.83
N CYS A 148 -20.42 -3.48 -16.84
CA CYS A 148 -21.77 -3.60 -17.39
C CYS A 148 -22.78 -4.03 -16.30
N TRP A 149 -22.41 -4.96 -15.44
CA TRP A 149 -23.24 -5.38 -14.32
C TRP A 149 -23.41 -4.25 -13.30
N ILE A 150 -22.36 -3.53 -12.89
CA ILE A 150 -22.44 -2.37 -11.97
C ILE A 150 -23.41 -1.32 -12.52
N ASP A 151 -23.33 -1.02 -13.81
CA ASP A 151 -24.16 0.00 -14.46
C ASP A 151 -25.64 -0.44 -14.57
N SER A 152 -25.93 -1.76 -14.50
CA SER A 152 -27.28 -2.32 -14.58
C SER A 152 -28.03 -2.37 -13.24
N ILE A 153 -27.34 -2.18 -12.10
CA ILE A 153 -27.94 -2.36 -10.78
C ILE A 153 -28.08 -1.05 -10.02
N THR A 154 -29.12 -0.99 -9.20
CA THR A 154 -29.36 0.12 -8.28
C THR A 154 -29.53 -0.38 -6.86
N ALA A 155 -29.13 0.42 -5.87
CA ALA A 155 -29.34 0.12 -4.47
C ALA A 155 -29.66 1.40 -3.70
N LEU A 156 -30.34 1.25 -2.57
CA LEU A 156 -30.64 2.37 -1.69
C LEU A 156 -29.36 3.05 -1.21
N LYS A 157 -29.28 4.37 -1.34
CA LYS A 157 -28.18 5.16 -0.77
C LYS A 157 -28.11 4.90 0.74
N GLY A 158 -26.90 4.58 1.24
CA GLY A 158 -26.70 4.29 2.67
C GLY A 158 -26.81 2.81 3.04
N SER A 159 -27.45 1.95 2.22
CA SER A 159 -27.37 0.49 2.40
C SER A 159 -25.91 0.01 2.22
N ALA A 160 -25.57 -1.16 2.74
CA ALA A 160 -24.23 -1.72 2.58
C ALA A 160 -23.89 -1.95 1.09
N LEU A 161 -24.82 -2.48 0.29
CA LEU A 161 -24.66 -2.62 -1.15
C LEU A 161 -24.52 -1.25 -1.82
N GLY A 162 -25.37 -0.26 -1.47
CA GLY A 162 -25.27 1.09 -2.01
C GLY A 162 -23.91 1.75 -1.74
N LYS A 163 -23.32 1.53 -0.57
CA LYS A 163 -21.95 1.98 -0.25
C LYS A 163 -20.89 1.28 -1.11
N ALA A 164 -21.05 -0.03 -1.39
CA ALA A 164 -20.15 -0.77 -2.27
C ALA A 164 -20.21 -0.22 -3.71
N LEU A 165 -21.41 0.05 -4.23
CA LEU A 165 -21.60 0.63 -5.57
C LEU A 165 -21.02 2.05 -5.67
N VAL A 166 -21.25 2.89 -4.67
CA VAL A 166 -20.65 4.24 -4.59
C VAL A 166 -19.13 4.15 -4.59
N TYR A 167 -18.56 3.24 -3.82
CA TYR A 167 -17.10 3.02 -3.82
C TYR A 167 -16.61 2.57 -5.20
N ALA A 168 -17.25 1.57 -5.81
CA ALA A 168 -16.90 1.09 -7.14
C ALA A 168 -16.89 2.24 -8.17
N ASN A 169 -17.96 3.03 -8.23
CA ASN A 169 -18.07 4.14 -9.17
C ASN A 169 -17.04 5.25 -8.92
N ASN A 170 -16.77 5.60 -7.66
CA ASN A 170 -15.77 6.60 -7.29
C ASN A 170 -14.34 6.15 -7.64
N GLN A 171 -14.07 4.85 -7.59
CA GLN A 171 -12.76 4.29 -7.87
C GLN A 171 -12.60 3.81 -9.33
N ARG A 172 -13.69 3.73 -10.10
CA ARG A 172 -13.69 3.25 -11.51
C ARG A 172 -12.55 3.81 -12.37
N PRO A 173 -12.20 5.11 -12.32
CA PRO A 173 -11.12 5.67 -13.14
C PRO A 173 -9.73 5.08 -12.83
N TYR A 174 -9.57 4.40 -11.70
CA TYR A 174 -8.28 3.89 -11.22
C TYR A 174 -8.19 2.37 -11.22
N MET A 175 -9.34 1.67 -11.27
CA MET A 175 -9.41 0.23 -11.03
C MET A 175 -8.79 -0.62 -12.14
N GLU A 176 -8.74 -0.12 -13.37
CA GLU A 176 -8.17 -0.83 -14.52
C GLU A 176 -6.72 -0.44 -14.81
N ASN A 177 -6.18 0.58 -14.16
CA ASN A 177 -4.84 1.10 -14.46
C ASN A 177 -3.72 0.09 -14.18
N TYR A 178 -3.95 -0.94 -13.36
CA TYR A 178 -2.98 -2.03 -13.16
C TYR A 178 -2.76 -2.88 -14.42
N LEU A 179 -3.71 -2.86 -15.37
CA LEU A 179 -3.57 -3.53 -16.66
C LEU A 179 -2.55 -2.84 -17.58
N LEU A 180 -2.19 -1.58 -17.31
CA LEU A 180 -1.28 -0.81 -18.17
C LEU A 180 0.18 -1.27 -18.07
N ASP A 181 0.53 -2.04 -17.03
CA ASP A 181 1.89 -2.54 -16.82
C ASP A 181 1.83 -3.85 -16.00
N GLY A 182 2.46 -4.90 -16.49
CA GLY A 182 2.48 -6.21 -15.82
C GLY A 182 3.18 -6.22 -14.45
N ARG A 183 3.94 -5.18 -14.10
CA ARG A 183 4.54 -4.99 -12.78
C ARG A 183 3.55 -4.40 -11.75
N CYS A 184 2.46 -3.81 -12.20
CA CYS A 184 1.43 -3.29 -11.31
C CYS A 184 0.69 -4.42 -10.60
N SER A 185 0.24 -4.19 -9.39
CA SER A 185 -0.55 -5.13 -8.60
C SER A 185 -2.04 -4.82 -8.69
N ILE A 186 -2.88 -5.85 -8.64
CA ILE A 186 -4.35 -5.69 -8.57
C ILE A 186 -4.82 -5.05 -7.24
N SER A 187 -3.98 -5.06 -6.21
CA SER A 187 -4.33 -4.56 -4.88
C SER A 187 -3.21 -3.79 -4.21
N ASN A 188 -3.56 -3.03 -3.17
CA ASN A 188 -2.61 -2.32 -2.31
C ASN A 188 -2.18 -3.13 -1.07
N ASN A 189 -2.40 -4.44 -1.05
CA ASN A 189 -2.08 -5.31 0.10
C ASN A 189 -0.60 -5.22 0.50
N ALA A 190 0.28 -4.91 -0.45
CA ALA A 190 1.69 -4.73 -0.17
C ALA A 190 1.95 -3.59 0.83
N ALA A 191 1.30 -2.42 0.66
CA ALA A 191 1.39 -1.32 1.61
C ALA A 191 0.68 -1.66 2.94
N GLU A 192 -0.51 -2.28 2.89
CA GLU A 192 -1.23 -2.71 4.10
C GLU A 192 -0.39 -3.66 4.96
N ASN A 193 0.31 -4.61 4.35
CA ASN A 193 1.20 -5.52 5.06
C ASN A 193 2.45 -4.80 5.60
N ALA A 194 3.01 -3.86 4.85
CA ALA A 194 4.18 -3.11 5.27
C ALA A 194 3.88 -2.10 6.40
N ILE A 195 2.66 -1.55 6.50
CA ILE A 195 2.29 -0.63 7.60
C ILE A 195 1.85 -1.39 8.86
N ARG A 196 1.53 -2.69 8.75
CA ARG A 196 1.03 -3.51 9.87
C ARG A 196 1.98 -3.56 11.07
N PRO A 197 3.32 -3.72 10.93
CA PRO A 197 4.22 -3.71 12.08
C PRO A 197 4.09 -2.46 12.93
N PHE A 198 3.96 -1.29 12.31
CA PHE A 198 3.72 -0.03 13.01
C PHE A 198 2.36 -0.03 13.73
N THR A 199 1.30 -0.50 13.08
CA THR A 199 -0.05 -0.53 13.68
C THR A 199 -0.16 -1.51 14.83
N VAL A 200 0.60 -2.62 14.81
CA VAL A 200 0.70 -3.57 15.92
C VAL A 200 1.52 -2.97 17.06
N GLY A 201 2.70 -2.41 16.75
CA GLY A 201 3.58 -1.76 17.74
C GLY A 201 2.85 -0.63 18.47
N ARG A 202 2.05 0.17 17.75
CA ARG A 202 1.25 1.25 18.34
C ARG A 202 0.30 0.77 19.44
N LYS A 203 -0.19 -0.46 19.42
CA LYS A 203 -1.02 -1.02 20.48
C LYS A 203 -0.25 -1.22 21.79
N ASN A 204 1.09 -1.29 21.74
CA ASN A 204 1.95 -1.45 22.89
C ASN A 204 2.43 -0.09 23.46
N TRP A 205 3.00 0.77 22.59
CA TRP A 205 3.58 2.05 23.03
C TRP A 205 2.58 3.23 22.96
N LEU A 206 1.41 3.07 22.36
CA LEU A 206 0.21 3.94 22.31
C LEU A 206 0.43 5.28 21.59
N PHE A 207 1.47 6.04 21.90
CA PHE A 207 1.73 7.39 21.38
C PHE A 207 3.23 7.66 21.27
N ALA A 208 3.59 8.67 20.49
CA ALA A 208 4.89 9.32 20.54
C ALA A 208 4.82 10.58 21.41
N ASP A 209 5.85 10.85 22.21
CA ASP A 209 5.87 12.03 23.08
C ASP A 209 6.01 13.33 22.27
N THR A 210 6.87 13.31 21.25
CA THR A 210 7.18 14.49 20.44
C THR A 210 7.19 14.17 18.94
N PRO A 211 7.05 15.20 18.05
CA PRO A 211 7.25 15.04 16.60
C PRO A 211 8.61 14.44 16.24
N LYS A 212 9.69 14.85 16.93
CA LYS A 212 11.02 14.28 16.73
C LYS A 212 11.08 12.80 17.05
N GLY A 213 10.39 12.36 18.13
CA GLY A 213 10.29 10.94 18.48
C GLY A 213 9.49 10.16 17.43
N ALA A 214 8.41 10.73 16.89
CA ALA A 214 7.64 10.12 15.82
C ALA A 214 8.46 9.99 14.52
N SER A 215 9.24 11.03 14.15
CA SER A 215 10.15 10.97 13.00
C SER A 215 11.29 9.97 13.21
N ALA A 216 11.86 9.89 14.41
CA ALA A 216 12.87 8.87 14.72
C ALA A 216 12.29 7.45 14.62
N SER A 217 11.06 7.24 15.10
CA SER A 217 10.37 5.96 14.92
C SER A 217 10.16 5.65 13.43
N ALA A 218 9.75 6.62 12.62
CA ALA A 218 9.60 6.46 11.18
C ALA A 218 10.91 5.99 10.53
N ALA A 219 12.04 6.63 10.86
CA ALA A 219 13.36 6.26 10.34
C ALA A 219 13.74 4.82 10.73
N VAL A 220 13.58 4.44 12.02
CA VAL A 220 13.88 3.08 12.48
C VAL A 220 13.00 2.03 11.81
N TYR A 221 11.67 2.28 11.71
CA TYR A 221 10.77 1.38 10.99
C TYR A 221 11.15 1.26 9.51
N SER A 222 11.56 2.34 8.86
CA SER A 222 12.03 2.33 7.46
C SER A 222 13.24 1.42 7.28
N ILE A 223 14.25 1.56 8.13
CA ILE A 223 15.46 0.72 8.11
C ILE A 223 15.10 -0.74 8.33
N VAL A 224 14.35 -1.03 9.40
CA VAL A 224 13.98 -2.40 9.81
C VAL A 224 13.15 -3.10 8.74
N GLU A 225 12.09 -2.45 8.24
CA GLU A 225 11.20 -3.08 7.26
C GLU A 225 11.85 -3.18 5.88
N THR A 226 12.72 -2.23 5.50
CA THR A 226 13.52 -2.35 4.28
C THR A 226 14.52 -3.51 4.37
N ALA A 227 15.19 -3.68 5.51
CA ALA A 227 16.07 -4.83 5.73
C ALA A 227 15.33 -6.16 5.60
N LYS A 228 14.17 -6.30 6.26
CA LYS A 228 13.29 -7.49 6.14
C LYS A 228 12.85 -7.74 4.70
N GLY A 229 12.46 -6.67 4.00
CA GLY A 229 12.05 -6.73 2.59
C GLY A 229 13.14 -7.22 1.63
N ASN A 230 14.42 -7.13 2.05
CA ASN A 230 15.58 -7.63 1.33
C ASN A 230 16.15 -8.93 1.91
N GLY A 231 15.44 -9.60 2.85
CA GLY A 231 15.83 -10.90 3.39
C GLY A 231 17.03 -10.87 4.35
N LEU A 232 17.28 -9.71 4.99
CA LEU A 232 18.36 -9.57 5.96
C LEU A 232 17.93 -9.94 7.38
N ASN A 233 18.89 -10.46 8.17
CA ASN A 233 18.77 -10.49 9.63
C ASN A 233 18.83 -9.07 10.17
N VAL A 234 17.70 -8.59 10.71
CA VAL A 234 17.56 -7.19 11.16
C VAL A 234 18.54 -6.84 12.28
N TYR A 235 18.77 -7.76 13.23
CA TYR A 235 19.68 -7.52 14.33
C TYR A 235 21.12 -7.33 13.82
N THR A 236 21.59 -8.24 12.99
CA THR A 236 22.94 -8.18 12.40
C THR A 236 23.09 -6.92 11.52
N TYR A 237 22.05 -6.57 10.74
CA TYR A 237 22.08 -5.35 9.92
C TYR A 237 22.14 -4.08 10.75
N LEU A 238 21.37 -3.98 11.84
CA LEU A 238 21.45 -2.81 12.73
C LEU A 238 22.82 -2.73 13.41
N GLN A 239 23.39 -3.86 13.81
CA GLN A 239 24.74 -3.94 14.36
C GLN A 239 25.77 -3.48 13.32
N TYR A 240 25.67 -3.93 12.09
CA TYR A 240 26.51 -3.51 10.96
C TYR A 240 26.46 -2.00 10.76
N LEU A 241 25.26 -1.41 10.70
CA LEU A 241 25.10 0.04 10.54
C LEU A 241 25.74 0.82 11.70
N LEU A 242 25.55 0.38 12.95
CA LEU A 242 26.11 1.05 14.11
C LEU A 242 27.64 0.94 14.17
N MET A 243 28.22 -0.11 13.58
CA MET A 243 29.67 -0.32 13.53
C MET A 243 30.34 0.51 12.43
N TYR A 244 29.77 0.52 11.22
CA TYR A 244 30.44 1.11 10.06
C TYR A 244 30.00 2.54 9.74
N MET A 245 28.74 2.92 10.01
CA MET A 245 28.23 4.25 9.67
C MET A 245 28.93 5.41 10.38
N PRO A 246 29.33 5.32 11.67
CA PRO A 246 30.00 6.44 12.36
C PRO A 246 31.33 6.84 11.72
N ASP A 247 32.06 5.91 11.14
CA ASP A 247 33.38 6.13 10.54
C ASP A 247 33.30 6.57 9.06
N THR A 248 32.11 6.52 8.46
CA THR A 248 31.91 6.99 7.08
C THR A 248 31.77 8.51 7.03
N GLN A 249 32.37 9.12 6.01
CA GLN A 249 32.25 10.56 5.75
C GLN A 249 30.96 10.89 4.96
N TRP A 250 29.86 10.20 5.24
CA TRP A 250 28.61 10.28 4.49
C TRP A 250 28.02 11.70 4.40
N GLN A 251 28.30 12.57 5.38
CA GLN A 251 27.83 13.97 5.37
C GLN A 251 28.47 14.78 4.25
N SER A 252 29.71 14.48 3.88
CA SER A 252 30.46 15.13 2.79
C SER A 252 30.45 14.30 1.49
N LYS A 253 30.22 12.98 1.62
CA LYS A 253 30.24 12.00 0.53
C LYS A 253 29.04 11.05 0.69
N PRO A 254 27.81 11.52 0.34
CA PRO A 254 26.59 10.71 0.51
C PRO A 254 26.61 9.38 -0.26
N GLU A 255 27.38 9.28 -1.33
CA GLU A 255 27.57 8.07 -2.12
C GLU A 255 28.12 6.89 -1.30
N LEU A 256 28.85 7.15 -0.21
CA LEU A 256 29.35 6.10 0.69
C LEU A 256 28.20 5.38 1.45
N LEU A 257 27.00 5.94 1.48
CA LEU A 257 25.85 5.26 2.05
C LEU A 257 25.39 4.07 1.20
N GLU A 258 25.72 4.04 -0.10
CA GLU A 258 25.35 2.93 -0.98
C GLU A 258 25.94 1.61 -0.50
N ASP A 259 27.16 1.60 0.07
CA ASP A 259 27.82 0.43 0.61
C ASP A 259 27.11 -0.11 1.90
N LEU A 260 26.32 0.72 2.55
CA LEU A 260 25.56 0.37 3.75
C LEU A 260 24.11 -0.02 3.47
N MET A 261 23.66 0.09 2.21
CA MET A 261 22.28 -0.20 1.85
C MET A 261 21.98 -1.71 1.90
N PRO A 262 20.72 -2.12 2.20
CA PRO A 262 20.33 -3.54 2.32
C PRO A 262 20.57 -4.39 1.08
N TRP A 263 20.82 -3.78 -0.05
CA TRP A 263 21.12 -4.45 -1.32
C TRP A 263 22.60 -4.48 -1.67
N SER A 264 23.46 -3.82 -0.89
CA SER A 264 24.91 -3.88 -1.05
C SER A 264 25.40 -5.32 -0.93
N PRO A 265 26.38 -5.75 -1.77
CA PRO A 265 26.94 -7.09 -1.71
C PRO A 265 27.50 -7.47 -0.32
N ASP A 266 28.25 -6.58 0.31
CA ASP A 266 28.88 -6.81 1.62
C ASP A 266 27.82 -6.98 2.72
N VAL A 267 26.80 -6.11 2.73
CA VAL A 267 25.66 -6.19 3.65
C VAL A 267 24.90 -7.51 3.47
N LYS A 268 24.67 -7.91 2.21
CA LYS A 268 24.01 -9.19 1.92
C LYS A 268 24.82 -10.39 2.37
N GLU A 269 26.12 -10.33 2.30
CA GLU A 269 26.99 -11.40 2.77
C GLU A 269 27.01 -11.49 4.30
N GLU A 270 27.23 -10.36 4.98
CA GLU A 270 27.40 -10.32 6.43
C GLU A 270 26.08 -10.40 7.21
N CYS A 271 24.97 -9.95 6.62
CA CYS A 271 23.68 -9.84 7.30
C CYS A 271 22.63 -10.86 6.83
N LYS A 272 23.02 -12.00 6.28
CA LYS A 272 22.11 -13.10 5.88
C LYS A 272 21.22 -13.57 7.05
N GLN A 273 19.97 -13.95 6.73
CA GLN A 273 19.10 -14.67 7.69
C GLN A 273 19.58 -16.09 7.89
#